data_590dae2790728e1153b93d29e6aa3f3a
#
_entry.id   590dae2790728e1153b93d29e6aa3f3a
#
_cell.length_a   1.000
_cell.length_b   1.000
_cell.length_c   1.000
_cell.angle_alpha   90.00
_cell.angle_beta   90.00
_cell.angle_gamma   90.00
#
_symmetry.space_group_name_H-M   'P 1'
#
loop_
_entity.id
_entity.type
_entity.pdbx_description
1 polymer ?
#
loop_
_entity_poly.entity_id
_entity_poly.type
_entity_poly.pdbx_seq_one_letter_code
_entity_poly.pdbx_strand_id
1 'polypeptide(L)'
;TSAFGVEDELLVLAADRREAVLGEDAEVVRSLTGAELLGTHYARPFDAVPLPPDADTHRLLAADFVTTTDGSGIVHLAPAFGADDMAVGRAEGLPVLNPVDATGRFTVAPWEGVFVKDADEAITADLRERGLLLRAATYTHTYPFCWRCKRPLIYWAKPSWYIRTTARRDQLLANNA
;
A
#
# COMPACT_ATOMS: atom_id res chain seq x y z
N THR A 1 -29.16 4.96 -4.05
CA THR A 1 -28.72 6.32 -3.65
C THR A 1 -27.30 6.16 -3.10
N SER A 2 -26.29 6.64 -3.84
CA SER A 2 -24.93 6.59 -3.35
C SER A 2 -24.86 7.35 -2.02
N ALA A 3 -24.17 6.82 -1.04
CA ALA A 3 -24.03 7.45 0.29
C ALA A 3 -23.36 8.83 0.23
N PHE A 4 -22.95 9.29 -0.95
CA PHE A 4 -22.19 10.51 -1.18
C PHE A 4 -22.77 11.47 -2.23
N GLY A 5 -23.97 11.20 -2.76
CA GLY A 5 -24.67 12.15 -3.64
C GLY A 5 -23.99 12.41 -4.99
N VAL A 6 -23.06 11.56 -5.43
CA VAL A 6 -22.49 11.59 -6.77
C VAL A 6 -23.29 10.60 -7.63
N GLU A 7 -24.15 11.10 -8.45
CA GLU A 7 -24.79 10.34 -9.53
C GLU A 7 -23.67 10.04 -10.54
N ASP A 8 -23.50 8.76 -10.93
CA ASP A 8 -22.57 8.25 -11.97
C ASP A 8 -21.09 8.06 -11.57
N GLU A 9 -20.78 7.72 -10.33
CA GLU A 9 -19.44 7.26 -9.97
C GLU A 9 -19.22 5.79 -10.37
N LEU A 10 -18.16 5.52 -11.12
CA LEU A 10 -17.74 4.16 -11.49
C LEU A 10 -16.63 3.66 -10.55
N LEU A 11 -16.89 2.55 -9.89
CA LEU A 11 -15.93 1.92 -8.99
C LEU A 11 -15.35 0.65 -9.60
N VAL A 12 -14.04 0.49 -9.52
CA VAL A 12 -13.32 -0.70 -9.99
C VAL A 12 -12.97 -1.57 -8.80
N LEU A 13 -13.43 -2.82 -8.81
CA LEU A 13 -13.15 -3.80 -7.75
C LEU A 13 -13.27 -5.22 -8.30
N ALA A 14 -12.78 -6.21 -7.54
CA ALA A 14 -12.94 -7.61 -7.91
C ALA A 14 -14.44 -8.01 -7.89
N ALA A 15 -14.86 -8.77 -8.90
CA ALA A 15 -16.26 -9.17 -9.05
C ALA A 15 -16.80 -9.88 -7.79
N ASP A 16 -15.99 -10.75 -7.17
CA ASP A 16 -16.34 -11.49 -5.96
C ASP A 16 -16.53 -10.58 -4.73
N ARG A 17 -16.09 -9.33 -4.80
CA ARG A 17 -16.15 -8.35 -3.71
C ARG A 17 -17.30 -7.34 -3.87
N ARG A 18 -17.98 -7.35 -5.00
CA ARG A 18 -19.04 -6.38 -5.31
C ARG A 18 -20.07 -6.27 -4.18
N GLU A 19 -20.70 -7.35 -3.83
CA GLU A 19 -21.75 -7.38 -2.82
C GLU A 19 -21.22 -6.93 -1.43
N ALA A 20 -20.07 -7.45 -1.01
CA ALA A 20 -19.47 -7.13 0.30
C ALA A 20 -19.00 -5.67 0.42
N VAL A 21 -18.65 -5.02 -0.69
CA VAL A 21 -18.12 -3.64 -0.70
C VAL A 21 -19.21 -2.64 -1.00
N LEU A 22 -20.09 -2.91 -1.98
CA LEU A 22 -21.08 -1.97 -2.53
C LEU A 22 -22.53 -2.33 -2.19
N GLY A 23 -22.79 -3.57 -1.76
CA GLY A 23 -24.15 -4.09 -1.55
C GLY A 23 -24.71 -4.80 -2.79
N GLU A 24 -25.89 -5.41 -2.61
CA GLU A 24 -26.54 -6.23 -3.65
C GLU A 24 -27.04 -5.37 -4.84
N ASP A 25 -27.46 -4.15 -4.59
CA ASP A 25 -28.07 -3.25 -5.56
C ASP A 25 -27.08 -2.58 -6.53
N ALA A 26 -25.76 -2.78 -6.35
CA ALA A 26 -24.76 -2.17 -7.22
C ALA A 26 -24.82 -2.75 -8.64
N GLU A 27 -25.01 -1.88 -9.64
CA GLU A 27 -25.04 -2.28 -11.05
C GLU A 27 -23.64 -2.56 -11.59
N VAL A 28 -23.50 -3.63 -12.37
CA VAL A 28 -22.26 -3.93 -13.09
C VAL A 28 -22.32 -3.30 -14.47
N VAL A 29 -21.63 -2.20 -14.65
CA VAL A 29 -21.56 -1.48 -15.93
C VAL A 29 -20.67 -2.20 -16.93
N ARG A 30 -19.54 -2.76 -16.46
CA ARG A 30 -18.56 -3.45 -17.30
C ARG A 30 -17.76 -4.48 -16.48
N SER A 31 -17.45 -5.62 -17.11
CA SER A 31 -16.52 -6.61 -16.57
C SER A 31 -15.20 -6.54 -17.34
N LEU A 32 -14.10 -6.57 -16.58
CA LEU A 32 -12.72 -6.51 -17.07
C LEU A 32 -11.89 -7.62 -16.41
N THR A 33 -10.83 -8.04 -17.06
CA THR A 33 -9.79 -8.85 -16.43
C THR A 33 -8.76 -7.95 -15.77
N GLY A 34 -8.05 -8.44 -14.75
CA GLY A 34 -6.94 -7.70 -14.15
C GLY A 34 -5.87 -7.31 -15.18
N ALA A 35 -5.64 -8.16 -16.19
CA ALA A 35 -4.68 -7.89 -17.27
C ALA A 35 -5.05 -6.66 -18.11
N GLU A 36 -6.33 -6.39 -18.32
CA GLU A 36 -6.80 -5.19 -19.05
C GLU A 36 -6.60 -3.90 -18.26
N LEU A 37 -6.41 -4.00 -16.95
CA LEU A 37 -6.20 -2.84 -16.07
C LEU A 37 -4.70 -2.50 -15.91
N LEU A 38 -3.78 -3.39 -16.25
CA LEU A 38 -2.35 -3.16 -16.07
C LEU A 38 -1.88 -1.90 -16.79
N GLY A 39 -1.05 -1.12 -16.11
CA GLY A 39 -0.53 0.14 -16.63
C GLY A 39 -1.50 1.32 -16.57
N THR A 40 -2.76 1.12 -16.17
CA THR A 40 -3.69 2.24 -15.97
C THR A 40 -3.19 3.15 -14.87
N HIS A 41 -3.02 4.43 -15.15
CA HIS A 41 -2.60 5.44 -14.18
C HIS A 41 -3.81 6.00 -13.40
N TYR A 42 -3.54 6.41 -12.18
CA TYR A 42 -4.54 7.04 -11.31
C TYR A 42 -3.95 8.27 -10.59
N ALA A 43 -4.81 9.20 -10.20
CA ALA A 43 -4.42 10.32 -9.36
C ALA A 43 -4.22 9.84 -7.92
N ARG A 44 -3.04 10.10 -7.33
CA ARG A 44 -2.77 9.74 -5.95
C ARG A 44 -3.64 10.55 -4.98
N PRO A 45 -4.12 9.95 -3.89
CA PRO A 45 -4.95 10.67 -2.92
C PRO A 45 -4.18 11.74 -2.13
N PHE A 46 -2.85 11.60 -2.01
CA PHE A 46 -1.96 12.53 -1.33
C PHE A 46 -0.74 12.84 -2.18
N ASP A 47 -0.35 14.10 -2.26
CA ASP A 47 0.78 14.60 -3.05
C ASP A 47 1.93 15.19 -2.20
N ALA A 48 1.86 15.01 -0.89
CA ALA A 48 2.81 15.55 0.08
C ALA A 48 4.28 15.11 -0.14
N VAL A 49 4.51 13.93 -0.74
CA VAL A 49 5.84 13.45 -1.05
C VAL A 49 6.20 13.79 -2.49
N PRO A 50 7.26 14.57 -2.74
CA PRO A 50 7.71 14.83 -4.10
C PRO A 50 8.10 13.55 -4.83
N LEU A 51 7.73 13.45 -6.11
CA LEU A 51 8.15 12.36 -6.97
C LEU A 51 9.48 12.70 -7.64
N PRO A 52 10.36 11.69 -7.85
CA PRO A 52 11.51 11.88 -8.72
C PRO A 52 11.05 12.31 -10.12
N PRO A 53 11.82 13.16 -10.82
CA PRO A 53 11.53 13.48 -12.20
C PRO A 53 11.40 12.23 -13.05
N ASP A 54 10.44 12.21 -13.97
CA ASP A 54 10.18 11.12 -14.92
C ASP A 54 9.85 9.74 -14.29
N ALA A 55 9.51 9.72 -12.99
CA ALA A 55 9.13 8.46 -12.33
C ALA A 55 7.74 7.99 -12.79
N ASP A 56 7.69 6.80 -13.42
CA ASP A 56 6.45 6.14 -13.80
C ASP A 56 5.81 5.46 -12.57
N THR A 57 4.95 6.21 -11.89
CA THR A 57 4.31 5.81 -10.64
C THR A 57 2.79 5.88 -10.75
N HIS A 58 2.09 5.46 -9.69
CA HIS A 58 0.61 5.55 -9.57
C HIS A 58 -0.11 4.87 -10.74
N ARG A 59 0.36 3.68 -11.10
CA ARG A 59 -0.23 2.79 -12.10
C ARG A 59 -0.57 1.44 -11.51
N LEU A 60 -1.53 0.75 -12.11
CA LEU A 60 -1.90 -0.60 -11.70
C LEU A 60 -0.84 -1.62 -12.15
N LEU A 61 -0.46 -2.49 -11.21
CA LEU A 61 0.55 -3.53 -11.38
C LEU A 61 -0.02 -4.88 -11.00
N ALA A 62 0.53 -5.95 -11.56
CA ALA A 62 0.25 -7.31 -11.11
C ALA A 62 1.10 -7.65 -9.88
N ALA A 63 0.50 -8.32 -8.89
CA ALA A 63 1.22 -8.85 -7.75
C ALA A 63 0.57 -10.14 -7.26
N ASP A 64 1.38 -11.18 -7.06
CA ASP A 64 0.89 -12.54 -6.73
C ASP A 64 0.25 -12.64 -5.34
N PHE A 65 0.56 -11.71 -4.44
CA PHE A 65 -0.02 -11.67 -3.09
C PHE A 65 -1.41 -11.01 -3.02
N VAL A 66 -1.90 -10.42 -4.11
CA VAL A 66 -3.24 -9.81 -4.15
C VAL A 66 -4.29 -10.88 -4.40
N THR A 67 -5.29 -10.93 -3.52
CA THR A 67 -6.40 -11.88 -3.62
C THR A 67 -7.70 -11.18 -4.01
N THR A 68 -8.65 -11.94 -4.54
CA THR A 68 -10.01 -11.47 -4.81
C THR A 68 -10.98 -11.75 -3.66
N THR A 69 -10.48 -12.29 -2.54
CA THR A 69 -11.30 -12.70 -1.39
C THR A 69 -11.41 -11.65 -0.30
N ASP A 70 -10.47 -10.68 -0.27
CA ASP A 70 -10.40 -9.64 0.75
C ASP A 70 -10.42 -8.23 0.15
N GLY A 71 -10.81 -7.24 0.97
CA GLY A 71 -10.87 -5.84 0.57
C GLY A 71 -11.72 -5.58 -0.66
N SER A 72 -11.16 -4.85 -1.61
CA SER A 72 -11.75 -4.59 -2.94
C SER A 72 -11.15 -5.44 -4.06
N GLY A 73 -10.14 -6.26 -3.78
CA GLY A 73 -9.33 -6.96 -4.77
C GLY A 73 -8.27 -6.07 -5.45
N ILE A 74 -8.15 -4.82 -5.03
CA ILE A 74 -7.09 -3.88 -5.41
C ILE A 74 -6.42 -3.38 -4.14
N VAL A 75 -5.09 -3.45 -4.08
CA VAL A 75 -4.29 -3.13 -2.90
C VAL A 75 -3.36 -1.96 -3.19
N HIS A 76 -3.30 -1.00 -2.26
CA HIS A 76 -2.30 0.06 -2.32
C HIS A 76 -0.92 -0.50 -1.97
N LEU A 77 0.06 -0.26 -2.84
CA LEU A 77 1.42 -0.75 -2.73
C LEU A 77 2.34 0.36 -2.24
N ALA A 78 3.07 0.10 -1.15
CA ALA A 78 3.99 1.05 -0.52
C ALA A 78 5.39 0.44 -0.31
N PRO A 79 6.32 0.54 -1.28
CA PRO A 79 7.63 -0.12 -1.24
C PRO A 79 8.46 0.16 0.02
N ALA A 80 8.29 1.33 0.65
CA ALA A 80 9.02 1.66 1.87
C ALA A 80 8.55 0.88 3.12
N PHE A 81 7.35 0.28 3.10
CA PHE A 81 6.66 -0.22 4.30
C PHE A 81 6.21 -1.68 4.22
N GLY A 82 6.56 -2.41 3.16
CA GLY A 82 6.28 -3.84 3.02
C GLY A 82 7.40 -4.57 2.27
N ALA A 83 7.71 -5.82 2.67
CA ALA A 83 8.73 -6.62 2.00
C ALA A 83 8.28 -7.04 0.59
N ASP A 84 7.03 -7.47 0.45
CA ASP A 84 6.43 -7.86 -0.82
C ASP A 84 6.23 -6.62 -1.71
N ASP A 85 5.79 -5.50 -1.14
CA ASP A 85 5.68 -4.20 -1.80
C ASP A 85 7.03 -3.74 -2.35
N MET A 86 8.11 -3.89 -1.56
CA MET A 86 9.47 -3.56 -1.97
C MET A 86 9.94 -4.48 -3.12
N ALA A 87 9.60 -5.76 -3.08
CA ALA A 87 9.98 -6.71 -4.13
C ALA A 87 9.33 -6.34 -5.47
N VAL A 88 8.03 -6.08 -5.47
CA VAL A 88 7.29 -5.60 -6.65
C VAL A 88 7.82 -4.24 -7.09
N GLY A 89 7.99 -3.30 -6.17
CA GLY A 89 8.51 -1.97 -6.48
C GLY A 89 9.87 -1.99 -7.16
N ARG A 90 10.77 -2.88 -6.75
CA ARG A 90 12.08 -3.07 -7.40
C ARG A 90 11.98 -3.69 -8.79
N ALA A 91 11.12 -4.71 -8.94
CA ALA A 91 10.90 -5.35 -10.24
C ALA A 91 10.33 -4.38 -11.27
N GLU A 92 9.46 -3.48 -10.83
CA GLU A 92 8.75 -2.51 -11.66
C GLU A 92 9.44 -1.13 -11.74
N GLY A 93 10.60 -0.95 -11.09
CA GLY A 93 11.36 0.30 -11.12
C GLY A 93 10.70 1.45 -10.37
N LEU A 94 9.84 1.16 -9.40
CA LEU A 94 9.18 2.20 -8.60
C LEU A 94 10.16 2.87 -7.63
N PRO A 95 10.06 4.19 -7.42
CA PRO A 95 10.83 4.86 -6.39
C PRO A 95 10.38 4.45 -4.99
N VAL A 96 11.32 4.41 -4.06
CA VAL A 96 11.01 4.18 -2.65
C VAL A 96 10.72 5.53 -1.99
N LEU A 97 9.45 5.85 -1.86
CA LEU A 97 8.98 7.06 -1.18
C LEU A 97 8.80 6.77 0.32
N ASN A 98 9.51 7.50 1.15
CA ASN A 98 9.47 7.29 2.60
C ASN A 98 9.20 8.61 3.35
N PRO A 99 7.92 8.93 3.62
CA PRO A 99 7.52 10.12 4.36
C PRO A 99 7.59 9.94 5.89
N VAL A 100 8.28 8.92 6.39
CA VAL A 100 8.30 8.58 7.83
C VAL A 100 9.74 8.49 8.31
N ASP A 101 10.05 9.12 9.43
CA ASP A 101 11.36 9.09 10.07
C ASP A 101 11.62 7.78 10.85
N ALA A 102 12.83 7.63 11.39
CA ALA A 102 13.23 6.45 12.16
C ALA A 102 12.47 6.29 13.50
N THR A 103 11.72 7.29 13.93
CA THR A 103 10.86 7.23 15.12
C THR A 103 9.41 6.91 14.79
N GLY A 104 9.09 6.70 13.51
CA GLY A 104 7.75 6.39 13.03
C GLY A 104 6.84 7.62 12.91
N ARG A 105 7.43 8.82 12.76
CA ARG A 105 6.66 10.05 12.60
C ARG A 105 6.71 10.54 11.17
N PHE A 106 5.61 11.13 10.71
CA PHE A 106 5.57 11.76 9.40
C PHE A 106 6.57 12.92 9.31
N THR A 107 7.23 13.04 8.16
CA THR A 107 8.17 14.13 7.82
C THR A 107 7.57 15.12 6.83
N VAL A 108 6.29 14.98 6.50
CA VAL A 108 5.57 15.77 5.49
C VAL A 108 4.26 16.32 6.06
N ALA A 109 3.89 17.51 5.59
CA ALA A 109 2.61 18.13 5.92
C ALA A 109 1.44 17.31 5.30
N PRO A 110 0.22 17.40 5.86
CA PRO A 110 -0.14 18.16 7.07
C PRO A 110 0.15 17.41 8.38
N TRP A 111 0.64 16.16 8.32
CA TRP A 111 0.83 15.31 9.51
C TRP A 111 2.27 15.29 10.04
N GLU A 112 3.11 16.26 9.65
CA GLU A 112 4.50 16.35 10.11
C GLU A 112 4.60 16.25 11.64
N GLY A 113 5.50 15.37 12.13
CA GLY A 113 5.71 15.11 13.54
C GLY A 113 4.68 14.18 14.21
N VAL A 114 3.57 13.84 13.56
CA VAL A 114 2.57 12.92 14.08
C VAL A 114 3.07 11.48 13.92
N PHE A 115 2.93 10.65 14.95
CA PHE A 115 3.22 9.22 14.87
C PHE A 115 2.21 8.54 13.93
N VAL A 116 2.69 7.68 13.03
CA VAL A 116 1.86 7.15 11.94
C VAL A 116 0.57 6.45 12.41
N LYS A 117 0.59 5.79 13.58
CA LYS A 117 -0.60 5.12 14.13
C LYS A 117 -1.60 6.09 14.77
N ASP A 118 -1.16 7.30 15.11
CA ASP A 118 -2.02 8.34 15.69
C ASP A 118 -2.66 9.20 14.58
N ALA A 119 -2.25 9.04 13.33
CA ALA A 119 -2.76 9.83 12.20
C ALA A 119 -4.00 9.23 11.53
N ASP A 120 -4.38 8.00 11.82
CA ASP A 120 -5.44 7.26 11.12
C ASP A 120 -6.78 8.02 11.09
N GLU A 121 -7.19 8.62 12.22
CA GLU A 121 -8.43 9.38 12.28
C GLU A 121 -8.37 10.66 11.43
N ALA A 122 -7.26 11.39 11.50
CA ALA A 122 -7.07 12.62 10.74
C ALA A 122 -7.02 12.36 9.23
N ILE A 123 -6.33 11.30 8.80
CA ILE A 123 -6.27 10.86 7.40
C ILE A 123 -7.66 10.44 6.91
N THR A 124 -8.40 9.68 7.71
CA THR A 124 -9.77 9.26 7.38
C THR A 124 -10.72 10.44 7.26
N ALA A 125 -10.58 11.44 8.15
CA ALA A 125 -11.38 12.66 8.10
C ALA A 125 -11.08 13.48 6.84
N ASP A 126 -9.80 13.67 6.49
CA ASP A 126 -9.38 14.37 5.27
C ASP A 126 -9.92 13.69 4.00
N LEU A 127 -9.78 12.37 3.90
CA LEU A 127 -10.32 11.62 2.76
C LEU A 127 -11.83 11.75 2.64
N ARG A 128 -12.55 11.76 3.77
CA ARG A 128 -14.00 11.95 3.81
C ARG A 128 -14.39 13.36 3.36
N GLU A 129 -13.71 14.38 3.85
CA GLU A 129 -13.97 15.78 3.49
C GLU A 129 -13.76 16.02 1.98
N ARG A 130 -12.75 15.37 1.40
CA ARG A 130 -12.46 15.45 -0.04
C ARG A 130 -13.30 14.52 -0.92
N GLY A 131 -14.24 13.76 -0.35
CA GLY A 131 -15.07 12.81 -1.10
C GLY A 131 -14.31 11.60 -1.65
N LEU A 132 -13.13 11.28 -1.12
CA LEU A 132 -12.29 10.17 -1.56
C LEU A 132 -12.43 8.91 -0.70
N LEU A 133 -13.22 8.95 0.35
CA LEU A 133 -13.44 7.83 1.26
C LEU A 133 -14.72 7.07 0.90
N LEU A 134 -14.59 5.93 0.28
CA LEU A 134 -15.73 5.03 0.03
C LEU A 134 -16.21 4.39 1.36
N ARG A 135 -15.29 3.81 2.14
CA ARG A 135 -15.63 3.08 3.36
C ARG A 135 -14.44 3.06 4.32
N ALA A 136 -14.72 3.16 5.61
CA ALA A 136 -13.79 2.88 6.69
C ALA A 136 -14.37 1.78 7.58
N ALA A 137 -13.56 0.77 7.94
CA ALA A 137 -13.96 -0.31 8.80
C ALA A 137 -12.82 -0.74 9.72
N THR A 138 -13.16 -1.19 10.92
CA THR A 138 -12.20 -1.81 11.82
C THR A 138 -11.93 -3.24 11.37
N TYR A 139 -10.65 -3.60 11.27
CA TYR A 139 -10.20 -4.93 10.89
C TYR A 139 -9.27 -5.49 11.98
N THR A 140 -9.60 -6.66 12.49
CA THR A 140 -8.79 -7.34 13.51
C THR A 140 -7.86 -8.34 12.82
N HIS A 141 -6.55 -8.14 12.99
CA HIS A 141 -5.53 -9.00 12.42
C HIS A 141 -4.34 -9.18 13.36
N THR A 142 -3.50 -10.15 13.10
CA THR A 142 -2.22 -10.33 13.80
C THR A 142 -1.28 -9.19 13.43
N TYR A 143 -0.70 -8.54 14.44
CA TYR A 143 0.25 -7.46 14.25
C TYR A 143 1.52 -7.69 15.08
N PRO A 144 2.73 -7.45 14.54
CA PRO A 144 3.97 -7.64 15.25
C PRO A 144 4.19 -6.55 16.30
N PHE A 145 4.53 -6.98 17.51
CA PHE A 145 4.88 -6.09 18.62
C PHE A 145 6.31 -6.34 19.11
N CYS A 146 6.96 -5.30 19.56
CA CYS A 146 8.27 -5.43 20.21
C CYS A 146 8.15 -6.31 21.46
N TRP A 147 8.95 -7.37 21.52
CA TRP A 147 8.93 -8.29 22.66
C TRP A 147 9.29 -7.63 24.00
N ARG A 148 10.11 -6.55 23.96
CA ARG A 148 10.57 -5.82 25.13
C ARG A 148 9.59 -4.74 25.61
N CYS A 149 9.21 -3.79 24.74
CA CYS A 149 8.40 -2.64 25.12
C CYS A 149 6.91 -2.76 24.73
N LYS A 150 6.52 -3.86 24.07
CA LYS A 150 5.14 -4.14 23.63
C LYS A 150 4.55 -3.09 22.68
N ARG A 151 5.37 -2.21 22.11
CA ARG A 151 4.91 -1.26 21.10
C ARG A 151 4.78 -1.92 19.73
N PRO A 152 3.81 -1.48 18.89
CA PRO A 152 3.68 -1.98 17.54
C PRO A 152 4.95 -1.68 16.73
N LEU A 153 5.38 -2.64 15.91
CA LEU A 153 6.51 -2.48 15.01
C LEU A 153 6.02 -1.90 13.69
N ILE A 154 6.90 -1.16 13.02
CA ILE A 154 6.64 -0.61 11.69
C ILE A 154 7.70 -1.20 10.74
N TYR A 155 7.25 -1.71 9.59
CA TYR A 155 8.17 -1.95 8.48
C TYR A 155 8.65 -0.60 7.95
N TRP A 156 9.95 -0.46 7.78
CA TRP A 156 10.56 0.80 7.36
C TRP A 156 11.82 0.53 6.55
N ALA A 157 11.86 1.02 5.31
CA ALA A 157 13.01 0.83 4.43
C ALA A 157 14.23 1.63 4.93
N LYS A 158 15.34 0.93 5.16
CA LYS A 158 16.60 1.51 5.60
C LYS A 158 17.74 1.06 4.68
N PRO A 159 18.59 1.98 4.19
CA PRO A 159 19.82 1.58 3.50
C PRO A 159 20.72 0.78 4.44
N SER A 160 21.20 -0.36 3.96
CA SER A 160 22.08 -1.24 4.73
C SER A 160 23.08 -1.92 3.81
N TRP A 161 24.24 -2.23 4.35
CA TRP A 161 25.26 -3.04 3.68
C TRP A 161 25.04 -4.50 3.98
N TYR A 162 25.12 -5.34 2.94
CA TYR A 162 25.01 -6.78 3.05
C TYR A 162 26.20 -7.45 2.38
N ILE A 163 26.73 -8.50 3.00
CA ILE A 163 27.70 -9.40 2.40
C ILE A 163 26.94 -10.61 1.87
N ARG A 164 27.00 -10.86 0.55
CA ARG A 164 26.36 -12.02 -0.06
C ARG A 164 27.17 -13.29 0.28
N THR A 165 27.05 -13.78 1.49
CA THR A 165 27.75 -14.99 1.96
C THR A 165 27.38 -16.23 1.15
N THR A 166 26.13 -16.31 0.66
CA THR A 166 25.66 -17.40 -0.21
C THR A 166 26.45 -17.53 -1.52
N ALA A 167 26.99 -16.43 -2.06
CA ALA A 167 27.84 -16.45 -3.26
C ALA A 167 29.22 -17.04 -2.99
N ARG A 168 29.61 -17.21 -1.74
CA ARG A 168 30.91 -17.76 -1.29
C ARG A 168 30.74 -19.04 -0.47
N ARG A 169 29.54 -19.61 -0.45
CA ARG A 169 29.20 -20.76 0.40
C ARG A 169 30.19 -21.90 0.28
N ASP A 170 30.44 -22.37 -0.93
CA ASP A 170 31.29 -23.55 -1.16
C ASP A 170 32.75 -23.29 -0.76
N GLN A 171 33.25 -22.08 -1.03
CA GLN A 171 34.59 -21.66 -0.59
C GLN A 171 34.69 -21.55 0.94
N LEU A 172 33.64 -21.02 1.59
CA LEU A 172 33.60 -20.92 3.05
C LEU A 172 33.55 -22.31 3.70
N LEU A 173 32.79 -23.23 3.13
CA LEU A 173 32.72 -24.61 3.61
C LEU A 173 34.07 -25.34 3.42
N ALA A 174 34.70 -25.19 2.26
CA ALA A 174 36.01 -25.78 2.00
C ALA A 174 37.11 -25.24 2.91
N ASN A 175 37.09 -23.94 3.26
CA ASN A 175 38.06 -23.35 4.16
C ASN A 175 37.85 -23.72 5.63
N ASN A 176 36.69 -24.31 5.98
CA ASN A 176 36.32 -24.66 7.35
C ASN A 176 36.34 -26.17 7.60
N ALA A 177 36.74 -26.97 6.63
CA ALA A 177 36.94 -28.42 6.69
C ALA A 177 38.39 -28.76 7.01
#